data_659eb92ab346cd10d153af891d3720ee
#
_entry.id   659eb92ab346cd10d153af891d3720ee
#
_cell.length_a   1.000
_cell.length_b   1.000
_cell.length_c   1.000
_cell.angle_alpha   90.00
_cell.angle_beta   90.00
_cell.angle_gamma   90.00
#
_symmetry.space_group_name_H-M   'P 1'
#
loop_
_entity.id
_entity.type
_entity.pdbx_description
1 polymer ?
#
loop_
_entity_poly.entity_id
_entity_poly.type
_entity_poly.pdbx_seq_one_letter_code
_entity_poly.pdbx_strand_id
1 'polypeptide(L)'
;MKDSNSLVKQLLVPVLGGIGLVYLSLQMIQDASAREGGIPTSMCIAIVLMVLAAVFSFFTAWKRYQHYKQEHPDVAEAEAPSQPKVDYASFNPSGNMCDGADAFANLIIGNRTLLNQFKKATYSGTFESYCCQLEGPLAYLGDTEEMEQLAEMILDRLEQNWKEEKRKIPFFTDQILISVYLMPALVYTQYTDAKEFAEIFRSAWKQRYPKNVFEIGTYEQICHGFEKRFGCFITTAVCQAQGRPDDCYELTRFRHFRDTWLANQADGKDLIARYYEIAPSIVNIINLQSNASMVYQQIQDTYLNPCLEAIESGDNEACLVRYKSMVEELSLLYGV
;
A
#
# COMPACT_ATOMS: atom_id res chain seq x y z
N MET A 1 -2.08 -21.39 14.95
CA MET A 1 -2.43 -20.46 16.07
C MET A 1 -1.71 -20.69 17.39
N LYS A 2 -1.24 -21.91 17.76
CA LYS A 2 -0.48 -22.15 19.00
C LYS A 2 0.98 -21.67 18.91
N ASP A 3 1.59 -21.73 17.73
CA ASP A 3 3.03 -21.43 17.55
C ASP A 3 3.35 -19.94 17.49
N SER A 4 2.47 -19.08 16.95
CA SER A 4 2.69 -17.63 16.91
C SER A 4 2.70 -16.99 18.31
N ASN A 5 1.88 -17.47 19.23
CA ASN A 5 1.87 -17.00 20.62
C ASN A 5 3.14 -17.40 21.40
N SER A 6 3.77 -18.50 21.02
CA SER A 6 5.05 -18.95 21.58
C SER A 6 6.20 -18.05 21.12
N LEU A 7 6.26 -17.72 19.82
CA LEU A 7 7.26 -16.83 19.24
C LEU A 7 7.17 -15.42 19.81
N VAL A 8 5.96 -14.86 19.89
CA VAL A 8 5.74 -13.54 20.47
C VAL A 8 6.30 -13.47 21.90
N LYS A 9 6.03 -14.46 22.75
CA LYS A 9 6.61 -14.53 24.10
C LYS A 9 8.12 -14.67 24.11
N GLN A 10 8.71 -15.47 23.19
CA GLN A 10 10.16 -15.68 23.12
C GLN A 10 10.93 -14.46 22.62
N LEU A 11 10.31 -13.60 21.81
CA LEU A 11 10.90 -12.36 21.30
C LEU A 11 10.63 -11.17 22.23
N LEU A 12 9.46 -11.14 22.87
CA LEU A 12 9.00 -10.00 23.68
C LEU A 12 9.90 -9.78 24.91
N VAL A 13 10.33 -10.86 25.58
CA VAL A 13 11.19 -10.77 26.78
C VAL A 13 12.54 -10.11 26.47
N PRO A 14 13.34 -10.58 25.50
CA PRO A 14 14.63 -9.94 25.21
C PRO A 14 14.48 -8.53 24.62
N VAL A 15 13.43 -8.26 23.84
CA VAL A 15 13.19 -6.91 23.30
C VAL A 15 12.83 -5.94 24.41
N LEU A 16 11.90 -6.28 25.30
CA LEU A 16 11.53 -5.42 26.43
C LEU A 16 12.69 -5.25 27.40
N GLY A 17 13.49 -6.30 27.64
CA GLY A 17 14.70 -6.23 28.44
C GLY A 17 15.72 -5.25 27.85
N GLY A 18 15.96 -5.32 26.53
CA GLY A 18 16.82 -4.38 25.80
C GLY A 18 16.35 -2.93 25.90
N ILE A 19 15.05 -2.68 25.71
CA ILE A 19 14.44 -1.35 25.83
C ILE A 19 14.61 -0.82 27.28
N GLY A 20 14.37 -1.64 28.29
CA GLY A 20 14.55 -1.27 29.69
C GLY A 20 15.98 -0.86 30.01
N LEU A 21 16.97 -1.58 29.50
CA LEU A 21 18.39 -1.26 29.68
C LEU A 21 18.79 0.06 29.00
N VAL A 22 18.27 0.33 27.80
CA VAL A 22 18.48 1.61 27.11
C VAL A 22 17.87 2.76 27.92
N TYR A 23 16.65 2.59 28.41
CA TYR A 23 15.97 3.60 29.23
C TYR A 23 16.76 3.92 30.51
N LEU A 24 17.21 2.90 31.24
CA LEU A 24 18.04 3.07 32.44
C LEU A 24 19.36 3.77 32.15
N SER A 25 20.03 3.42 31.04
CA SER A 25 21.26 4.08 30.65
C SER A 25 21.05 5.57 30.33
N LEU A 26 19.95 5.94 29.69
CA LEU A 26 19.58 7.33 29.41
C LEU A 26 19.28 8.10 30.68
N GLN A 27 18.55 7.52 31.64
CA GLN A 27 18.33 8.14 32.95
C GLN A 27 19.65 8.39 33.70
N MET A 28 20.54 7.41 33.72
CA MET A 28 21.86 7.58 34.34
C MET A 28 22.69 8.69 33.73
N ILE A 29 22.61 8.86 32.39
CA ILE A 29 23.29 9.96 31.68
C ILE A 29 22.66 11.30 32.07
N GLN A 30 21.34 11.41 32.13
CA GLN A 30 20.63 12.61 32.58
C GLN A 30 20.98 13.01 34.01
N ASP A 31 20.95 12.05 34.93
CA ASP A 31 21.31 12.29 36.33
C ASP A 31 22.77 12.69 36.51
N ALA A 32 23.65 12.14 35.67
CA ALA A 32 25.07 12.49 35.69
C ALA A 32 25.33 13.89 35.12
N SER A 33 24.63 14.30 34.06
CA SER A 33 24.77 15.63 33.47
C SER A 33 24.26 16.76 34.39
N ALA A 34 23.43 16.45 35.35
CA ALA A 34 22.92 17.39 36.35
C ALA A 34 23.87 17.63 37.54
N ARG A 35 25.00 16.91 37.63
CA ARG A 35 25.98 17.01 38.75
C ARG A 35 27.17 17.90 38.38
N GLU A 36 27.50 18.86 39.25
CA GLU A 36 28.66 19.77 39.11
C GLU A 36 30.01 19.04 39.38
N GLY A 37 30.34 17.98 38.77
CA GLY A 37 31.60 17.25 39.06
C GLY A 37 32.03 16.25 37.99
N GLY A 38 31.28 16.22 36.90
CA GLY A 38 31.55 15.24 35.84
C GLY A 38 31.06 13.84 36.16
N ILE A 39 31.04 12.97 35.17
CA ILE A 39 30.55 11.58 35.30
C ILE A 39 31.64 10.69 35.91
N PRO A 40 31.41 10.02 37.05
CA PRO A 40 32.38 9.12 37.65
C PRO A 40 32.74 7.96 36.68
N THR A 41 34.01 7.57 36.65
CA THR A 41 34.47 6.47 35.79
C THR A 41 33.71 5.17 35.96
N SER A 42 33.32 4.85 37.19
CA SER A 42 32.49 3.68 37.54
C SER A 42 31.12 3.73 36.86
N MET A 43 30.55 4.91 36.74
CA MET A 43 29.25 5.13 36.10
C MET A 43 29.33 5.04 34.60
N CYS A 44 30.42 5.53 33.99
CA CYS A 44 30.71 5.33 32.57
C CYS A 44 30.80 3.83 32.24
N ILE A 45 31.50 3.06 33.06
CA ILE A 45 31.63 1.60 32.89
C ILE A 45 30.23 0.93 32.98
N ALA A 46 29.41 1.32 33.95
CA ALA A 46 28.06 0.77 34.12
C ALA A 46 27.15 1.07 32.90
N ILE A 47 27.21 2.28 32.36
CA ILE A 47 26.46 2.67 31.15
C ILE A 47 26.91 1.83 29.95
N VAL A 48 28.22 1.68 29.75
CA VAL A 48 28.77 0.87 28.65
C VAL A 48 28.30 -0.60 28.76
N LEU A 49 28.35 -1.17 29.96
CA LEU A 49 27.90 -2.53 30.19
C LEU A 49 26.38 -2.72 29.92
N MET A 50 25.55 -1.74 30.30
CA MET A 50 24.12 -1.78 30.02
C MET A 50 23.83 -1.65 28.54
N VAL A 51 24.54 -0.80 27.80
CA VAL A 51 24.41 -0.69 26.34
C VAL A 51 24.82 -2.00 25.67
N LEU A 52 25.95 -2.60 26.07
CA LEU A 52 26.38 -3.90 25.54
C LEU A 52 25.36 -5.01 25.83
N ALA A 53 24.78 -5.02 27.03
CA ALA A 53 23.74 -5.99 27.40
C ALA A 53 22.45 -5.78 26.56
N ALA A 54 22.06 -4.52 26.28
CA ALA A 54 20.95 -4.20 25.40
C ALA A 54 21.21 -4.69 23.96
N VAL A 55 22.39 -4.41 23.39
CA VAL A 55 22.78 -4.88 22.06
C VAL A 55 22.77 -6.41 21.99
N PHE A 56 23.30 -7.10 23.00
CA PHE A 56 23.27 -8.55 23.08
C PHE A 56 21.83 -9.10 23.16
N SER A 57 20.96 -8.42 23.90
CA SER A 57 19.54 -8.78 24.03
C SER A 57 18.81 -8.67 22.68
N PHE A 58 19.03 -7.59 21.94
CA PHE A 58 18.48 -7.44 20.58
C PHE A 58 19.07 -8.44 19.61
N PHE A 59 20.40 -8.72 19.69
CA PHE A 59 21.04 -9.73 18.84
C PHE A 59 20.47 -11.13 19.07
N THR A 60 20.22 -11.51 20.34
CA THR A 60 19.60 -12.81 20.65
C THR A 60 18.15 -12.90 20.15
N ALA A 61 17.38 -11.81 20.24
CA ALA A 61 16.04 -11.75 19.68
C ALA A 61 16.07 -11.89 18.15
N TRP A 62 16.99 -11.16 17.48
CA TRP A 62 17.18 -11.25 16.04
C TRP A 62 17.58 -12.65 15.58
N LYS A 63 18.53 -13.31 16.29
CA LYS A 63 18.96 -14.67 15.97
C LYS A 63 17.81 -15.69 16.12
N ARG A 64 16.98 -15.54 17.18
CA ARG A 64 15.78 -16.37 17.37
C ARG A 64 14.74 -16.15 16.27
N TYR A 65 14.56 -14.90 15.83
CA TYR A 65 13.68 -14.59 14.73
C TYR A 65 14.16 -15.21 13.41
N GLN A 66 15.46 -15.16 13.12
CA GLN A 66 16.04 -15.80 11.94
C GLN A 66 15.88 -17.33 11.96
N HIS A 67 16.05 -17.95 13.12
CA HIS A 67 15.86 -19.39 13.29
C HIS A 67 14.39 -19.76 13.07
N TYR A 68 13.47 -18.98 13.63
CA TYR A 68 12.03 -19.17 13.40
C TYR A 68 11.65 -19.03 11.92
N LYS A 69 12.23 -18.05 11.24
CA LYS A 69 12.02 -17.84 9.79
C LYS A 69 12.53 -19.04 8.96
N GLN A 70 13.60 -19.70 9.40
CA GLN A 70 14.13 -20.91 8.75
C GLN A 70 13.25 -22.15 8.99
N GLU A 71 12.67 -22.27 10.18
CA GLU A 71 11.80 -23.40 10.53
C GLU A 71 10.38 -23.29 9.97
N HIS A 72 9.94 -22.06 9.64
CA HIS A 72 8.60 -21.75 9.12
C HIS A 72 8.73 -20.99 7.80
N PRO A 73 9.13 -21.66 6.71
CA PRO A 73 9.29 -21.02 5.40
C PRO A 73 7.97 -20.41 4.89
N ASP A 74 6.81 -20.91 5.33
CA ASP A 74 5.48 -20.41 4.97
C ASP A 74 5.18 -19.01 5.57
N VAL A 75 6.00 -18.54 6.53
CA VAL A 75 5.90 -17.18 7.12
C VAL A 75 6.93 -16.24 6.49
N ALA A 76 7.90 -16.79 5.78
CA ALA A 76 8.82 -16.03 4.97
C ALA A 76 8.11 -15.65 3.67
N GLU A 77 7.84 -14.34 3.49
CA GLU A 77 7.47 -13.70 2.23
C GLU A 77 6.51 -14.56 1.39
N ALA A 78 5.29 -14.09 1.18
CA ALA A 78 4.58 -14.53 -0.01
C ALA A 78 5.57 -14.33 -1.16
N GLU A 79 6.17 -15.42 -1.63
CA GLU A 79 7.06 -15.38 -2.78
C GLU A 79 6.36 -14.57 -3.84
N ALA A 80 7.07 -13.58 -4.39
CA ALA A 80 6.58 -12.91 -5.58
C ALA A 80 6.14 -14.03 -6.54
N PRO A 81 4.94 -13.96 -7.13
CA PRO A 81 4.47 -15.01 -8.00
C PRO A 81 5.59 -15.34 -8.97
N SER A 82 5.86 -16.63 -9.17
CA SER A 82 6.89 -17.06 -10.12
C SER A 82 6.60 -16.36 -11.44
N GLN A 83 7.56 -15.57 -11.92
CA GLN A 83 7.38 -14.84 -13.18
C GLN A 83 6.91 -15.85 -14.23
N PRO A 84 5.83 -15.58 -14.96
CA PRO A 84 5.40 -16.47 -16.01
C PRO A 84 6.59 -16.73 -16.92
N LYS A 85 6.98 -17.99 -17.06
CA LYS A 85 8.05 -18.43 -17.98
C LYS A 85 7.53 -18.38 -19.39
N VAL A 86 7.28 -17.19 -19.90
CA VAL A 86 6.90 -17.00 -21.29
C VAL A 86 8.18 -16.83 -22.08
N ASP A 87 8.35 -17.65 -23.09
CA ASP A 87 9.41 -17.47 -24.09
C ASP A 87 9.00 -16.36 -25.05
N TYR A 88 9.22 -15.12 -24.63
CA TYR A 88 8.92 -13.93 -25.43
C TYR A 88 9.77 -13.83 -26.72
N ALA A 89 10.83 -14.64 -26.86
CA ALA A 89 11.65 -14.68 -28.06
C ALA A 89 10.94 -15.29 -29.29
N SER A 90 9.80 -15.95 -29.09
CA SER A 90 8.99 -16.55 -30.16
C SER A 90 7.83 -15.67 -30.67
N PHE A 91 7.58 -14.52 -30.04
CA PHE A 91 6.57 -13.58 -30.49
C PHE A 91 7.07 -12.77 -31.69
N ASN A 92 6.61 -13.12 -32.87
CA ASN A 92 6.79 -12.32 -34.07
C ASN A 92 5.61 -11.33 -34.15
N PRO A 93 5.83 -10.00 -34.16
CA PRO A 93 4.75 -9.03 -34.29
C PRO A 93 4.17 -9.16 -35.72
N SER A 94 3.16 -9.98 -35.87
CA SER A 94 2.51 -10.25 -37.17
C SER A 94 1.03 -9.87 -37.19
N GLY A 95 0.57 -9.17 -36.17
CA GLY A 95 -0.82 -8.74 -36.05
C GLY A 95 -1.06 -7.33 -36.57
N ASN A 96 -2.28 -7.08 -37.08
CA ASN A 96 -2.75 -5.75 -37.38
C ASN A 96 -2.81 -4.92 -36.08
N MET A 97 -2.31 -3.68 -36.09
CA MET A 97 -2.31 -2.77 -34.95
C MET A 97 -3.73 -2.55 -34.37
N CYS A 98 -4.77 -2.60 -35.21
CA CYS A 98 -6.16 -2.56 -34.77
C CYS A 98 -6.49 -3.73 -33.83
N ASP A 99 -6.04 -4.94 -34.14
CA ASP A 99 -6.26 -6.14 -33.33
C ASP A 99 -5.51 -6.02 -31.99
N GLY A 100 -4.32 -5.40 -31.99
CA GLY A 100 -3.56 -5.07 -30.81
C GLY A 100 -4.29 -4.10 -29.88
N ALA A 101 -4.83 -3.03 -30.43
CA ALA A 101 -5.63 -2.05 -29.69
C ALA A 101 -6.88 -2.69 -29.07
N ASP A 102 -7.57 -3.53 -29.83
CA ASP A 102 -8.73 -4.27 -29.35
C ASP A 102 -8.33 -5.28 -28.26
N ALA A 103 -7.20 -5.97 -28.39
CA ALA A 103 -6.70 -6.91 -27.38
C ALA A 103 -6.40 -6.22 -26.05
N PHE A 104 -5.67 -5.09 -26.05
CA PHE A 104 -5.40 -4.32 -24.85
C PHE A 104 -6.68 -3.71 -24.23
N ALA A 105 -7.54 -3.10 -25.05
CA ALA A 105 -8.80 -2.54 -24.57
C ALA A 105 -9.70 -3.61 -23.94
N ASN A 106 -9.82 -4.79 -24.56
CA ASN A 106 -10.59 -5.91 -24.01
C ASN A 106 -9.96 -6.47 -22.74
N LEU A 107 -8.62 -6.51 -22.64
CA LEU A 107 -7.95 -6.89 -21.39
C LEU A 107 -8.32 -5.94 -20.24
N ILE A 108 -8.35 -4.64 -20.50
CA ILE A 108 -8.73 -3.64 -19.49
C ILE A 108 -10.22 -3.78 -19.14
N ILE A 109 -11.10 -3.66 -20.12
CA ILE A 109 -12.56 -3.66 -19.94
C ILE A 109 -13.06 -4.97 -19.32
N GLY A 110 -12.56 -6.10 -19.81
CA GLY A 110 -12.97 -7.44 -19.36
C GLY A 110 -12.54 -7.77 -17.93
N ASN A 111 -11.54 -7.07 -17.41
CA ASN A 111 -11.00 -7.35 -16.07
C ASN A 111 -11.41 -6.34 -14.99
N ARG A 112 -12.37 -5.44 -15.25
CA ARG A 112 -12.85 -4.44 -14.27
C ARG A 112 -13.27 -5.05 -12.94
N THR A 113 -13.81 -6.26 -12.94
CA THR A 113 -14.24 -6.97 -11.73
C THR A 113 -13.10 -7.37 -10.79
N LEU A 114 -11.85 -7.37 -11.27
CA LEU A 114 -10.67 -7.64 -10.44
C LEU A 114 -10.48 -6.60 -9.34
N LEU A 115 -11.00 -5.38 -9.52
CA LEU A 115 -10.93 -4.36 -8.47
C LEU A 115 -11.66 -4.78 -7.21
N ASN A 116 -12.75 -5.55 -7.30
CA ASN A 116 -13.43 -6.12 -6.14
C ASN A 116 -12.54 -7.10 -5.35
N GLN A 117 -11.49 -7.59 -5.97
CA GLN A 117 -10.50 -8.53 -5.42
C GLN A 117 -9.14 -7.87 -5.17
N PHE A 118 -9.04 -6.54 -5.31
CA PHE A 118 -7.83 -5.77 -5.04
C PHE A 118 -7.61 -5.62 -3.53
N LYS A 119 -7.21 -6.72 -2.88
CA LYS A 119 -7.01 -6.85 -1.44
C LYS A 119 -5.75 -7.68 -1.18
N LYS A 120 -5.14 -7.49 0.00
CA LYS A 120 -3.92 -8.22 0.39
C LYS A 120 -3.98 -9.73 0.13
N ALA A 121 -5.11 -10.36 0.47
CA ALA A 121 -5.26 -11.81 0.40
C ALA A 121 -5.40 -12.37 -1.03
N THR A 122 -5.84 -11.55 -1.98
CA THR A 122 -6.24 -12.01 -3.33
C THR A 122 -5.39 -11.39 -4.44
N TYR A 123 -4.73 -10.26 -4.19
CA TYR A 123 -4.02 -9.52 -5.24
C TYR A 123 -2.94 -10.34 -5.95
N SER A 124 -2.13 -11.11 -5.22
CA SER A 124 -1.07 -11.93 -5.84
C SER A 124 -1.63 -12.89 -6.88
N GLY A 125 -2.68 -13.66 -6.55
CA GLY A 125 -3.28 -14.61 -7.48
C GLY A 125 -4.00 -13.96 -8.67
N THR A 126 -4.69 -12.83 -8.41
CA THR A 126 -5.36 -12.08 -9.50
C THR A 126 -4.36 -11.37 -10.40
N PHE A 127 -3.24 -10.90 -9.86
CA PHE A 127 -2.15 -10.28 -10.63
C PHE A 127 -1.46 -11.30 -11.53
N GLU A 128 -1.15 -12.51 -11.02
CA GLU A 128 -0.60 -13.59 -11.83
C GLU A 128 -1.52 -13.97 -12.99
N SER A 129 -2.83 -14.11 -12.70
CA SER A 129 -3.83 -14.38 -13.75
C SER A 129 -3.90 -13.25 -14.79
N TYR A 130 -3.74 -11.99 -14.38
CA TYR A 130 -3.72 -10.84 -15.28
C TYR A 130 -2.46 -10.84 -16.16
N CYS A 131 -1.29 -11.16 -15.58
CA CYS A 131 -0.05 -11.28 -16.34
C CYS A 131 -0.15 -12.36 -17.44
N CYS A 132 -0.77 -13.51 -17.15
CA CYS A 132 -1.01 -14.54 -18.17
C CYS A 132 -1.90 -14.05 -19.32
N GLN A 133 -2.91 -13.21 -19.04
CA GLN A 133 -3.77 -12.63 -20.07
C GLN A 133 -3.06 -11.54 -20.90
N LEU A 134 -2.06 -10.89 -20.34
CA LEU A 134 -1.28 -9.86 -21.00
C LEU A 134 -0.39 -10.41 -22.15
N GLU A 135 -0.04 -11.70 -22.10
CA GLU A 135 0.82 -12.34 -23.13
C GLU A 135 0.32 -12.11 -24.56
N GLY A 136 -1.00 -12.27 -24.77
CA GLY A 136 -1.60 -12.06 -26.09
C GLY A 136 -1.40 -10.62 -26.61
N PRO A 137 -1.82 -9.60 -25.85
CA PRO A 137 -1.59 -8.20 -26.20
C PRO A 137 -0.13 -7.82 -26.44
N LEU A 138 0.83 -8.39 -25.70
CA LEU A 138 2.27 -8.10 -25.87
C LEU A 138 2.79 -8.49 -27.28
N ALA A 139 2.15 -9.44 -27.95
CA ALA A 139 2.53 -9.84 -29.31
C ALA A 139 2.36 -8.73 -30.36
N TYR A 140 1.65 -7.65 -30.05
CA TYR A 140 1.41 -6.52 -30.93
C TYR A 140 2.34 -5.33 -30.67
N LEU A 141 3.27 -5.42 -29.71
CA LEU A 141 4.27 -4.38 -29.49
C LEU A 141 5.30 -4.42 -30.64
N GLY A 142 5.44 -3.31 -31.32
CA GLY A 142 6.39 -3.13 -32.41
C GLY A 142 7.51 -2.16 -32.02
N ASP A 143 7.94 -1.34 -32.97
CA ASP A 143 8.89 -0.29 -32.67
C ASP A 143 8.24 0.88 -31.90
N THR A 144 9.04 1.86 -31.49
CA THR A 144 8.57 2.99 -30.65
C THR A 144 7.43 3.77 -31.32
N GLU A 145 7.49 4.00 -32.67
CA GLU A 145 6.43 4.71 -33.40
C GLU A 145 5.14 3.89 -33.46
N GLU A 146 5.24 2.59 -33.67
CA GLU A 146 4.11 1.66 -33.65
C GLU A 146 3.49 1.58 -32.26
N MET A 147 4.31 1.56 -31.19
CA MET A 147 3.83 1.58 -29.80
C MET A 147 3.12 2.89 -29.45
N GLU A 148 3.59 4.05 -29.94
CA GLU A 148 2.90 5.34 -29.75
C GLU A 148 1.52 5.33 -30.42
N GLN A 149 1.44 4.85 -31.68
CA GLN A 149 0.17 4.72 -32.39
C GLN A 149 -0.76 3.73 -31.69
N LEU A 150 -0.25 2.59 -31.24
CA LEU A 150 -1.02 1.59 -30.48
C LEU A 150 -1.61 2.18 -29.20
N ALA A 151 -0.82 2.95 -28.43
CA ALA A 151 -1.29 3.59 -27.20
C ALA A 151 -2.48 4.54 -27.48
N GLU A 152 -2.39 5.38 -28.52
CA GLU A 152 -3.49 6.27 -28.90
C GLU A 152 -4.74 5.49 -29.35
N MET A 153 -4.57 4.42 -30.12
CA MET A 153 -5.68 3.57 -30.56
C MET A 153 -6.38 2.86 -29.38
N ILE A 154 -5.61 2.40 -28.37
CA ILE A 154 -6.19 1.82 -27.14
C ILE A 154 -7.04 2.87 -26.43
N LEU A 155 -6.53 4.09 -26.28
CA LEU A 155 -7.29 5.18 -25.65
C LEU A 155 -8.58 5.49 -26.40
N ASP A 156 -8.55 5.48 -27.74
CA ASP A 156 -9.76 5.67 -28.57
C ASP A 156 -10.81 4.56 -28.31
N ARG A 157 -10.38 3.30 -28.18
CA ARG A 157 -11.27 2.17 -27.85
C ARG A 157 -11.90 2.33 -26.47
N LEU A 158 -11.10 2.72 -25.48
CA LEU A 158 -11.59 2.97 -24.12
C LEU A 158 -12.60 4.13 -24.11
N GLU A 159 -12.30 5.23 -24.80
CA GLU A 159 -13.23 6.37 -24.90
C GLU A 159 -14.55 6.01 -25.59
N GLN A 160 -14.49 5.17 -26.63
CA GLN A 160 -15.71 4.69 -27.27
C GLN A 160 -16.56 3.89 -26.29
N ASN A 161 -15.95 2.98 -25.53
CA ASN A 161 -16.65 2.20 -24.51
C ASN A 161 -17.26 3.09 -23.41
N TRP A 162 -16.53 4.10 -22.91
CA TRP A 162 -17.07 5.02 -21.90
C TRP A 162 -18.27 5.84 -22.40
N LYS A 163 -18.27 6.23 -23.69
CA LYS A 163 -19.39 6.93 -24.31
C LYS A 163 -20.63 6.04 -24.42
N GLU A 164 -20.43 4.76 -24.77
CA GLU A 164 -21.52 3.78 -24.88
C GLU A 164 -22.17 3.46 -23.54
N GLU A 165 -21.37 3.33 -22.47
CA GLU A 165 -21.86 3.04 -21.12
C GLU A 165 -22.57 4.23 -20.44
N LYS A 166 -22.51 5.44 -20.99
CA LYS A 166 -23.16 6.68 -20.52
C LYS A 166 -22.93 7.03 -19.04
N ARG A 167 -21.85 6.51 -18.44
CA ARG A 167 -21.49 6.73 -17.03
C ARG A 167 -20.06 7.26 -16.93
N LYS A 168 -19.79 8.12 -15.94
CA LYS A 168 -18.39 8.53 -15.61
C LYS A 168 -17.59 7.44 -14.89
N ILE A 169 -18.29 6.46 -14.31
CA ILE A 169 -17.69 5.38 -13.53
C ILE A 169 -16.71 4.54 -14.33
N PRO A 170 -17.00 4.13 -15.61
CA PRO A 170 -16.05 3.32 -16.38
C PRO A 170 -14.69 3.95 -16.56
N PHE A 171 -14.61 5.26 -16.79
CA PHE A 171 -13.33 5.98 -16.91
C PHE A 171 -12.45 5.80 -15.66
N PHE A 172 -13.01 6.05 -14.47
CA PHE A 172 -12.26 5.91 -13.22
C PHE A 172 -11.91 4.45 -12.92
N THR A 173 -12.83 3.53 -13.20
CA THR A 173 -12.60 2.08 -13.05
C THR A 173 -11.42 1.63 -13.91
N ASP A 174 -11.37 2.02 -15.18
CA ASP A 174 -10.29 1.66 -16.09
C ASP A 174 -8.97 2.35 -15.70
N GLN A 175 -9.01 3.62 -15.31
CA GLN A 175 -7.83 4.31 -14.78
C GLN A 175 -7.22 3.57 -13.58
N ILE A 176 -8.04 3.14 -12.63
CA ILE A 176 -7.58 2.41 -11.45
C ILE A 176 -7.02 1.05 -11.88
N LEU A 177 -7.75 0.28 -12.71
CA LEU A 177 -7.29 -1.01 -13.19
C LEU A 177 -5.96 -0.92 -13.95
N ILE A 178 -5.82 0.09 -14.81
CA ILE A 178 -4.56 0.37 -15.50
C ILE A 178 -3.44 0.62 -14.49
N SER A 179 -3.67 1.44 -13.46
CA SER A 179 -2.63 1.80 -12.49
C SER A 179 -2.22 0.64 -11.58
N VAL A 180 -3.15 -0.26 -11.20
CA VAL A 180 -2.87 -1.33 -10.21
C VAL A 180 -2.66 -2.72 -10.83
N TYR A 181 -3.02 -2.93 -12.11
CA TYR A 181 -2.82 -4.20 -12.82
C TYR A 181 -2.00 -4.03 -14.11
N LEU A 182 -2.44 -3.21 -15.09
CA LEU A 182 -1.77 -3.14 -16.39
C LEU A 182 -0.34 -2.60 -16.26
N MET A 183 -0.16 -1.44 -15.64
CA MET A 183 1.17 -0.83 -15.52
C MET A 183 2.14 -1.71 -14.72
N PRO A 184 1.76 -2.22 -13.52
CA PRO A 184 2.60 -3.16 -12.80
C PRO A 184 2.91 -4.44 -13.60
N ALA A 185 1.95 -4.98 -14.36
CA ALA A 185 2.17 -6.17 -15.16
C ALA A 185 3.16 -5.92 -16.32
N LEU A 186 3.04 -4.79 -17.03
CA LEU A 186 4.00 -4.41 -18.08
C LEU A 186 5.42 -4.25 -17.52
N VAL A 187 5.58 -3.66 -16.35
CA VAL A 187 6.88 -3.49 -15.69
C VAL A 187 7.41 -4.81 -15.12
N TYR A 188 6.51 -5.68 -14.63
CA TYR A 188 6.84 -6.97 -14.03
C TYR A 188 7.37 -7.97 -15.06
N THR A 189 6.90 -7.89 -16.32
CA THR A 189 7.41 -8.73 -17.39
C THR A 189 8.89 -8.44 -17.63
N GLN A 190 9.65 -9.44 -18.04
CA GLN A 190 11.06 -9.25 -18.44
C GLN A 190 11.21 -8.76 -19.88
N TYR A 191 10.10 -8.51 -20.55
CA TYR A 191 10.08 -8.04 -21.93
C TYR A 191 10.42 -6.55 -21.98
N THR A 192 11.51 -6.19 -22.65
CA THR A 192 12.02 -4.80 -22.65
C THR A 192 11.01 -3.83 -23.23
N ASP A 193 10.36 -4.20 -24.33
CA ASP A 193 9.41 -3.35 -25.05
C ASP A 193 8.13 -3.10 -24.23
N ALA A 194 7.76 -4.03 -23.35
CA ALA A 194 6.62 -3.84 -22.44
C ALA A 194 6.86 -2.71 -21.43
N LYS A 195 8.09 -2.55 -20.93
CA LYS A 195 8.46 -1.43 -20.04
C LYS A 195 8.46 -0.11 -20.79
N GLU A 196 9.00 -0.09 -22.01
CA GLU A 196 8.96 1.08 -22.87
C GLU A 196 7.51 1.47 -23.18
N PHE A 197 6.70 0.48 -23.56
CA PHE A 197 5.27 0.70 -23.79
C PHE A 197 4.51 1.25 -22.58
N ALA A 198 4.85 0.84 -21.37
CA ALA A 198 4.24 1.40 -20.16
C ALA A 198 4.47 2.91 -20.05
N GLU A 199 5.68 3.39 -20.34
CA GLU A 199 6.01 4.83 -20.32
C GLU A 199 5.33 5.58 -21.48
N ILE A 200 5.29 4.99 -22.69
CA ILE A 200 4.59 5.54 -23.85
C ILE A 200 3.11 5.68 -23.56
N PHE A 201 2.47 4.62 -23.07
CA PHE A 201 1.05 4.62 -22.75
C PHE A 201 0.72 5.65 -21.64
N ARG A 202 1.53 5.71 -20.58
CA ARG A 202 1.38 6.73 -19.54
C ARG A 202 1.51 8.15 -20.10
N SER A 203 2.42 8.37 -21.04
CA SER A 203 2.63 9.68 -21.68
C SER A 203 1.42 10.06 -22.53
N ALA A 204 0.90 9.16 -23.36
CA ALA A 204 -0.33 9.35 -24.13
C ALA A 204 -1.54 9.63 -23.21
N TRP A 205 -1.68 8.85 -22.13
CA TRP A 205 -2.71 9.09 -21.12
C TRP A 205 -2.61 10.49 -20.50
N LYS A 206 -1.41 10.89 -20.06
CA LYS A 206 -1.17 12.21 -19.47
C LYS A 206 -1.49 13.36 -20.41
N GLN A 207 -1.17 13.21 -21.68
CA GLN A 207 -1.48 14.21 -22.70
C GLN A 207 -2.99 14.37 -22.89
N ARG A 208 -3.74 13.26 -22.91
CA ARG A 208 -5.19 13.22 -23.13
C ARG A 208 -5.99 13.57 -21.87
N TYR A 209 -5.50 13.15 -20.67
CA TYR A 209 -6.17 13.34 -19.39
C TYR A 209 -5.25 13.99 -18.32
N PRO A 210 -4.82 15.25 -18.51
CA PRO A 210 -3.80 15.88 -17.64
C PRO A 210 -4.22 16.06 -16.17
N LYS A 211 -5.52 15.97 -15.88
CA LYS A 211 -6.05 16.05 -14.50
C LYS A 211 -6.15 14.70 -13.80
N ASN A 212 -6.01 13.61 -14.53
CA ASN A 212 -6.22 12.24 -14.05
C ASN A 212 -5.02 11.35 -14.38
N VAL A 213 -3.81 11.82 -14.09
CA VAL A 213 -2.57 11.09 -14.34
C VAL A 213 -2.33 10.08 -13.22
N PHE A 214 -1.80 8.90 -13.56
CA PHE A 214 -1.33 7.89 -12.63
C PHE A 214 0.19 7.71 -12.74
N GLU A 215 0.79 7.17 -11.69
CA GLU A 215 2.19 6.79 -11.66
C GLU A 215 2.34 5.29 -11.98
N ILE A 216 3.48 4.94 -12.57
CA ILE A 216 3.79 3.54 -12.85
C ILE A 216 4.30 2.90 -11.56
N GLY A 217 3.43 2.13 -10.90
CA GLY A 217 3.79 1.34 -9.73
C GLY A 217 4.35 -0.02 -10.11
N THR A 218 5.09 -0.65 -9.19
CA THR A 218 5.51 -2.04 -9.34
C THR A 218 4.64 -2.97 -8.49
N TYR A 219 4.64 -4.26 -8.83
CA TYR A 219 3.96 -5.29 -8.03
C TYR A 219 4.42 -5.25 -6.56
N GLU A 220 5.73 -5.15 -6.32
CA GLU A 220 6.32 -5.12 -4.99
C GLU A 220 5.88 -3.89 -4.19
N GLN A 221 5.81 -2.72 -4.84
CA GLN A 221 5.33 -1.48 -4.19
C GLN A 221 3.89 -1.62 -3.73
N ILE A 222 3.02 -2.21 -4.56
CA ILE A 222 1.61 -2.44 -4.23
C ILE A 222 1.48 -3.45 -3.09
N CYS A 223 2.19 -4.58 -3.16
CA CYS A 223 2.22 -5.57 -2.08
C CYS A 223 2.72 -4.97 -0.77
N HIS A 224 3.79 -4.18 -0.82
CA HIS A 224 4.30 -3.47 0.36
C HIS A 224 3.29 -2.46 0.93
N GLY A 225 2.51 -1.83 0.07
CA GLY A 225 1.43 -0.94 0.48
C GLY A 225 0.35 -1.64 1.31
N PHE A 226 0.06 -2.91 1.02
CA PHE A 226 -0.85 -3.73 1.85
C PHE A 226 -0.25 -4.13 3.20
N GLU A 227 1.08 -4.11 3.35
CA GLU A 227 1.78 -4.53 4.57
C GLU A 227 1.94 -3.43 5.61
N LYS A 228 1.69 -2.16 5.28
CA LYS A 228 1.81 -1.04 6.22
C LYS A 228 0.96 -1.29 7.45
N ARG A 229 1.65 -1.43 8.59
CA ARG A 229 1.17 -2.05 9.84
C ARG A 229 0.45 -1.07 10.76
N PHE A 230 -0.49 -1.65 11.56
CA PHE A 230 -1.00 -1.14 12.84
C PHE A 230 -1.26 0.37 12.89
N GLY A 231 -2.36 0.80 12.29
CA GLY A 231 -2.76 2.20 12.39
C GLY A 231 -4.07 2.47 11.65
N CYS A 232 -4.53 3.68 11.74
CA CYS A 232 -5.63 4.17 10.90
C CYS A 232 -5.08 4.41 9.50
N PHE A 233 -5.15 3.44 8.58
CA PHE A 233 -4.51 3.50 7.25
C PHE A 233 -4.73 4.83 6.52
N ILE A 234 -6.00 5.22 6.32
CA ILE A 234 -6.34 6.47 5.63
C ILE A 234 -5.83 7.69 6.42
N THR A 235 -6.08 7.75 7.74
CA THR A 235 -5.64 8.86 8.58
C THR A 235 -4.11 8.94 8.61
N THR A 236 -3.42 7.81 8.70
CA THR A 236 -1.95 7.75 8.64
C THR A 236 -1.42 8.28 7.31
N ALA A 237 -2.02 7.85 6.18
CA ALA A 237 -1.63 8.30 4.86
C ALA A 237 -1.85 9.82 4.69
N VAL A 238 -2.95 10.35 5.17
CA VAL A 238 -3.23 11.80 5.19
C VAL A 238 -2.18 12.55 6.01
N CYS A 239 -1.88 12.10 7.24
CA CYS A 239 -0.87 12.76 8.08
C CYS A 239 0.53 12.70 7.44
N GLN A 240 0.92 11.56 6.86
CA GLN A 240 2.20 11.40 6.16
C GLN A 240 2.31 12.30 4.93
N ALA A 241 1.24 12.42 4.14
CA ALA A 241 1.20 13.32 2.98
C ALA A 241 1.43 14.80 3.35
N GLN A 242 1.17 15.15 4.62
CA GLN A 242 1.40 16.49 5.18
C GLN A 242 2.71 16.60 5.97
N GLY A 243 3.57 15.59 5.92
CA GLY A 243 4.84 15.57 6.66
C GLY A 243 4.68 15.45 8.17
N ARG A 244 3.52 15.02 8.67
CA ARG A 244 3.29 14.84 10.11
C ARG A 244 3.81 13.47 10.57
N PRO A 245 4.38 13.39 11.78
CA PRO A 245 4.89 12.14 12.34
C PRO A 245 3.76 11.17 12.72
N ASP A 246 4.10 9.88 12.89
CA ASP A 246 3.14 8.80 13.21
C ASP A 246 2.54 8.89 14.63
N ASP A 247 3.07 9.76 15.47
CA ASP A 247 2.60 10.10 16.81
C ASP A 247 1.94 11.49 16.89
N CYS A 248 1.54 12.07 15.74
CA CYS A 248 0.88 13.37 15.73
C CYS A 248 -0.46 13.32 16.49
N TYR A 249 -0.90 14.51 16.91
CA TYR A 249 -2.11 14.67 17.75
C TYR A 249 -3.32 13.99 17.13
N GLU A 250 -3.58 14.23 15.85
CA GLU A 250 -4.74 13.71 15.14
C GLU A 250 -4.75 12.17 15.15
N LEU A 251 -3.61 11.55 14.77
CA LEU A 251 -3.49 10.08 14.77
C LEU A 251 -3.71 9.49 16.17
N THR A 252 -3.16 10.15 17.19
CA THR A 252 -3.35 9.72 18.59
C THR A 252 -4.82 9.78 18.99
N ARG A 253 -5.55 10.84 18.63
CA ARG A 253 -6.98 11.00 18.91
C ARG A 253 -7.83 9.95 18.20
N PHE A 254 -7.59 9.70 16.90
CA PHE A 254 -8.31 8.67 16.15
C PHE A 254 -8.01 7.25 16.65
N ARG A 255 -6.77 6.95 16.99
CA ARG A 255 -6.40 5.64 17.59
C ARG A 255 -7.09 5.46 18.94
N HIS A 256 -7.10 6.48 19.78
CA HIS A 256 -7.80 6.44 21.07
C HIS A 256 -9.32 6.22 20.87
N PHE A 257 -9.96 6.99 19.97
CA PHE A 257 -11.38 6.80 19.64
C PHE A 257 -11.67 5.35 19.20
N ARG A 258 -10.88 4.80 18.28
CA ARG A 258 -11.02 3.42 17.80
C ARG A 258 -10.89 2.41 18.92
N ASP A 259 -9.85 2.54 19.75
CA ASP A 259 -9.45 1.51 20.72
C ASP A 259 -10.29 1.55 22.00
N THR A 260 -10.79 2.74 22.39
CA THR A 260 -11.51 2.89 23.66
C THR A 260 -13.01 2.99 23.50
N TRP A 261 -13.50 3.70 22.48
CA TRP A 261 -14.93 3.88 22.30
C TRP A 261 -15.50 2.94 21.23
N LEU A 262 -14.97 2.97 20.00
CA LEU A 262 -15.51 2.18 18.90
C LEU A 262 -15.40 0.67 19.13
N ALA A 263 -14.26 0.18 19.62
CA ALA A 263 -14.06 -1.25 19.91
C ALA A 263 -15.04 -1.82 20.95
N ASN A 264 -15.66 -0.96 21.75
CA ASN A 264 -16.63 -1.35 22.77
C ASN A 264 -18.11 -1.21 22.32
N GLN A 265 -18.37 -0.73 21.07
CA GLN A 265 -19.70 -0.75 20.48
C GLN A 265 -20.08 -2.16 20.02
N ALA A 266 -21.39 -2.44 19.93
CA ALA A 266 -21.90 -3.77 19.57
C ALA A 266 -21.26 -4.32 18.26
N ASP A 267 -21.19 -3.49 17.20
CA ASP A 267 -20.62 -3.86 15.90
C ASP A 267 -19.20 -3.29 15.69
N GLY A 268 -18.60 -2.71 16.74
CA GLY A 268 -17.36 -1.93 16.60
C GLY A 268 -16.17 -2.76 16.11
N LYS A 269 -16.03 -4.00 16.60
CA LYS A 269 -14.96 -4.90 16.17
C LYS A 269 -15.09 -5.30 14.70
N ASP A 270 -16.29 -5.55 14.23
CA ASP A 270 -16.56 -5.93 12.85
C ASP A 270 -16.35 -4.74 11.91
N LEU A 271 -16.73 -3.53 12.32
CA LEU A 271 -16.43 -2.30 11.58
C LEU A 271 -14.93 -2.05 11.46
N ILE A 272 -14.18 -2.24 12.54
CA ILE A 272 -12.72 -2.13 12.55
C ILE A 272 -12.11 -3.19 11.62
N ALA A 273 -12.55 -4.44 11.69
CA ALA A 273 -12.05 -5.53 10.83
C ALA A 273 -12.29 -5.22 9.35
N ARG A 274 -13.52 -4.80 9.00
CA ARG A 274 -13.87 -4.40 7.63
C ARG A 274 -13.04 -3.22 7.13
N TYR A 275 -12.81 -2.21 7.98
CA TYR A 275 -11.95 -1.09 7.65
C TYR A 275 -10.53 -1.55 7.30
N TYR A 276 -9.94 -2.46 8.09
CA TYR A 276 -8.61 -2.99 7.85
C TYR A 276 -8.51 -3.87 6.60
N GLU A 277 -9.62 -4.39 6.13
CA GLU A 277 -9.67 -5.15 4.87
C GLU A 277 -9.58 -4.23 3.65
N ILE A 278 -10.28 -3.09 3.65
CA ILE A 278 -10.44 -2.23 2.47
C ILE A 278 -9.53 -1.00 2.44
N ALA A 279 -9.22 -0.40 3.58
CA ALA A 279 -8.45 0.83 3.65
C ALA A 279 -7.05 0.75 3.02
N PRO A 280 -6.30 -0.37 3.12
CA PRO A 280 -5.03 -0.52 2.41
C PRO A 280 -5.15 -0.40 0.89
N SER A 281 -6.21 -0.96 0.31
CA SER A 281 -6.49 -0.88 -1.13
C SER A 281 -6.75 0.55 -1.57
N ILE A 282 -7.58 1.29 -0.82
CA ILE A 282 -7.85 2.70 -1.06
C ILE A 282 -6.55 3.53 -1.04
N VAL A 283 -5.73 3.35 0.00
CA VAL A 283 -4.45 4.07 0.14
C VAL A 283 -3.48 3.72 -1.00
N ASN A 284 -3.38 2.45 -1.39
CA ASN A 284 -2.55 2.04 -2.53
C ASN A 284 -2.98 2.74 -3.82
N ILE A 285 -4.28 2.77 -4.10
CA ILE A 285 -4.82 3.42 -5.31
C ILE A 285 -4.54 4.93 -5.29
N ILE A 286 -4.76 5.60 -4.15
CA ILE A 286 -4.47 7.03 -4.02
C ILE A 286 -2.99 7.31 -4.23
N ASN A 287 -2.09 6.52 -3.65
CA ASN A 287 -0.64 6.70 -3.76
C ASN A 287 -0.12 6.57 -5.20
N LEU A 288 -0.84 5.87 -6.08
CA LEU A 288 -0.51 5.75 -7.50
C LEU A 288 -1.08 6.90 -8.36
N GLN A 289 -1.82 7.85 -7.78
CA GLN A 289 -2.30 9.03 -8.48
C GLN A 289 -1.27 10.16 -8.37
N SER A 290 -1.01 10.87 -9.46
CA SER A 290 -0.09 12.02 -9.47
C SER A 290 -0.56 13.18 -8.60
N ASN A 291 -1.86 13.26 -8.30
CA ASN A 291 -2.50 14.25 -7.44
C ASN A 291 -2.79 13.73 -6.01
N ALA A 292 -2.11 12.64 -5.58
CA ALA A 292 -2.33 11.99 -4.29
C ALA A 292 -2.38 12.99 -3.10
N SER A 293 -1.47 13.95 -3.06
CA SER A 293 -1.42 14.97 -2.00
C SER A 293 -2.70 15.83 -1.95
N MET A 294 -3.26 16.17 -3.12
CA MET A 294 -4.52 16.93 -3.22
C MET A 294 -5.70 16.08 -2.74
N VAL A 295 -5.73 14.79 -3.11
CA VAL A 295 -6.76 13.85 -2.66
C VAL A 295 -6.71 13.70 -1.14
N TYR A 296 -5.53 13.53 -0.54
CA TYR A 296 -5.37 13.46 0.91
C TYR A 296 -5.78 14.75 1.62
N GLN A 297 -5.46 15.92 1.04
CA GLN A 297 -5.92 17.19 1.59
C GLN A 297 -7.46 17.26 1.57
N GLN A 298 -8.10 16.86 0.49
CA GLN A 298 -9.55 16.83 0.40
C GLN A 298 -10.20 15.87 1.42
N ILE A 299 -9.61 14.68 1.60
CA ILE A 299 -10.06 13.72 2.64
C ILE A 299 -9.96 14.34 4.03
N GLN A 300 -8.87 15.05 4.31
CA GLN A 300 -8.70 15.73 5.59
C GLN A 300 -9.78 16.78 5.82
N ASP A 301 -9.97 17.69 4.85
CA ASP A 301 -10.87 18.83 5.02
C ASP A 301 -12.32 18.39 5.06
N THR A 302 -12.69 17.40 4.24
CA THR A 302 -14.08 16.96 4.11
C THR A 302 -14.51 16.03 5.25
N TYR A 303 -13.60 15.15 5.71
CA TYR A 303 -13.97 14.07 6.62
C TYR A 303 -13.22 14.09 7.95
N LEU A 304 -11.86 14.14 7.91
CA LEU A 304 -11.09 13.91 9.13
C LEU A 304 -11.15 15.09 10.10
N ASN A 305 -11.09 16.33 9.61
CA ASN A 305 -11.25 17.50 10.48
C ASN A 305 -12.61 17.50 11.20
N PRO A 306 -13.76 17.34 10.52
CA PRO A 306 -15.06 17.23 11.20
C PRO A 306 -15.18 16.02 12.15
N CYS A 307 -14.49 14.91 11.86
CA CYS A 307 -14.43 13.76 12.77
C CYS A 307 -13.62 14.10 14.04
N LEU A 308 -12.50 14.81 13.87
CA LEU A 308 -11.67 15.24 14.99
C LEU A 308 -12.43 16.20 15.93
N GLU A 309 -13.12 17.20 15.37
CA GLU A 309 -13.98 18.11 16.13
C GLU A 309 -15.07 17.36 16.92
N ALA A 310 -15.68 16.33 16.31
CA ALA A 310 -16.66 15.50 16.96
C ALA A 310 -16.05 14.71 18.15
N ILE A 311 -14.85 14.12 17.96
CA ILE A 311 -14.11 13.45 19.05
C ILE A 311 -13.80 14.43 20.20
N GLU A 312 -13.36 15.63 19.88
CA GLU A 312 -12.98 16.66 20.87
C GLU A 312 -14.16 17.19 21.66
N SER A 313 -15.33 17.30 21.03
CA SER A 313 -16.58 17.67 21.69
C SER A 313 -17.25 16.52 22.44
N GLY A 314 -16.70 15.28 22.35
CA GLY A 314 -17.27 14.09 22.96
C GLY A 314 -18.44 13.46 22.18
N ASP A 315 -18.74 13.96 20.99
CA ASP A 315 -19.78 13.40 20.11
C ASP A 315 -19.21 12.27 19.24
N ASN A 316 -18.91 11.16 19.90
CA ASN A 316 -18.33 9.99 19.26
C ASN A 316 -19.26 9.34 18.22
N GLU A 317 -20.58 9.45 18.37
CA GLU A 317 -21.57 8.95 17.40
C GLU A 317 -21.48 9.74 16.09
N ALA A 318 -21.40 11.07 16.15
CA ALA A 318 -21.22 11.89 14.95
C ALA A 318 -19.88 11.56 14.24
N CYS A 319 -18.80 11.32 14.99
CA CYS A 319 -17.55 10.85 14.43
C CYS A 319 -17.71 9.51 13.69
N LEU A 320 -18.38 8.53 14.31
CA LEU A 320 -18.60 7.20 13.70
C LEU A 320 -19.38 7.31 12.39
N VAL A 321 -20.48 8.07 12.38
CA VAL A 321 -21.30 8.25 11.18
C VAL A 321 -20.48 8.85 10.04
N ARG A 322 -19.73 9.93 10.29
CA ARG A 322 -18.90 10.61 9.28
C ARG A 322 -17.76 9.72 8.77
N TYR A 323 -17.09 8.99 9.69
CA TYR A 323 -15.99 8.10 9.32
C TYR A 323 -16.48 6.93 8.49
N LYS A 324 -17.64 6.34 8.80
CA LYS A 324 -18.28 5.30 7.98
C LYS A 324 -18.63 5.83 6.59
N SER A 325 -19.26 7.02 6.48
CA SER A 325 -19.57 7.64 5.20
C SER A 325 -18.33 7.85 4.35
N MET A 326 -17.24 8.35 4.94
CA MET A 326 -15.94 8.48 4.25
C MET A 326 -15.47 7.15 3.66
N VAL A 327 -15.47 6.09 4.46
CA VAL A 327 -14.97 4.78 4.01
C VAL A 327 -15.85 4.21 2.89
N GLU A 328 -17.17 4.34 3.03
CA GLU A 328 -18.15 3.89 2.02
C GLU A 328 -18.01 4.67 0.71
N GLU A 329 -17.90 5.99 0.77
CA GLU A 329 -17.75 6.85 -0.41
C GLU A 329 -16.41 6.57 -1.12
N LEU A 330 -15.32 6.42 -0.38
CA LEU A 330 -14.01 6.07 -0.95
C LEU A 330 -14.02 4.65 -1.55
N SER A 331 -14.69 3.68 -0.88
CA SER A 331 -14.84 2.33 -1.45
C SER A 331 -15.60 2.34 -2.76
N LEU A 332 -16.70 3.09 -2.84
CA LEU A 332 -17.47 3.23 -4.08
C LEU A 332 -16.67 3.94 -5.17
N LEU A 333 -15.92 4.98 -4.81
CA LEU A 333 -15.11 5.75 -5.76
C LEU A 333 -13.99 4.90 -6.37
N TYR A 334 -13.36 4.08 -5.55
CA TYR A 334 -12.19 3.27 -5.95
C TYR A 334 -12.54 1.82 -6.33
N GLY A 335 -13.80 1.42 -6.19
CA GLY A 335 -14.28 0.09 -6.60
C GLY A 335 -13.76 -1.07 -5.74
N VAL A 336 -13.50 -0.85 -4.45
CA VAL A 336 -12.90 -1.82 -3.51
C VAL A 336 -13.79 -2.14 -2.33
#